data_05bad0a610bb2de89cba175f27c5ea7b
#
_entry.id   05bad0a610bb2de89cba175f27c5ea7b
#
_cell.length_a   1.000
_cell.length_b   1.000
_cell.length_c   1.000
_cell.angle_alpha   90.00
_cell.angle_beta   90.00
_cell.angle_gamma   90.00
#
_symmetry.space_group_name_H-M   'P 1'
#
loop_
_entity.id
_entity.type
_entity.pdbx_description
1 polymer ?
#
loop_
_entity_poly.entity_id
_entity_poly.type
_entity_poly.pdbx_seq_one_letter_code
_entity_poly.pdbx_strand_id
1 'polypeptide(L)'
;MPKYSIIIPVYNVEKYIKKCLDSVFSQTDKDFEVIVVNDGTKDNSMGIVKKYDVKIINQKNQGLSAARNRGVKEAVGDYLIFLDSDDYWEKNILKELSKSLKNNPDLVRFQIKQVDENDNSMCYNEEGFKGLAGEEAFSKIVKYHFVENAWAYCIKRKYWLENKFQFAKGKIHEDFGIIPLVIIKATKVNSIEYVGYNYFQRSNSIM
;
A
#
# COMPACT_ATOMS: atom_id res chain seq x y z
N MET A 1 -2.36 -14.08 14.78
CA MET A 1 -1.89 -12.76 14.26
C MET A 1 -2.55 -12.58 12.90
N PRO A 2 -2.94 -11.39 12.51
CA PRO A 2 -3.54 -11.16 11.19
C PRO A 2 -2.52 -11.42 10.08
N LYS A 3 -3.02 -11.81 8.91
CA LYS A 3 -2.18 -12.01 7.72
C LYS A 3 -1.64 -10.70 7.18
N TYR A 4 -2.48 -9.66 7.16
CA TYR A 4 -2.12 -8.36 6.59
C TYR A 4 -2.18 -7.24 7.64
N SER A 5 -1.19 -6.35 7.62
CA SER A 5 -1.27 -5.02 8.24
C SER A 5 -1.42 -3.99 7.14
N ILE A 6 -2.59 -3.35 7.11
CA ILE A 6 -2.92 -2.30 6.15
C ILE A 6 -2.60 -0.95 6.81
N ILE A 7 -1.64 -0.23 6.26
CA ILE A 7 -1.13 1.03 6.81
C ILE A 7 -1.68 2.19 5.99
N ILE A 8 -2.45 3.06 6.65
CA ILE A 8 -3.14 4.20 6.02
C ILE A 8 -2.68 5.50 6.69
N PRO A 9 -1.77 6.26 6.08
CA PRO A 9 -1.43 7.61 6.50
C PRO A 9 -2.59 8.56 6.26
N VAL A 10 -2.91 9.44 7.22
CA VAL A 10 -4.04 10.37 7.14
C VAL A 10 -3.60 11.80 7.44
N TYR A 11 -3.77 12.69 6.46
CA TYR A 11 -3.58 14.12 6.60
C TYR A 11 -4.46 14.92 5.63
N ASN A 12 -5.49 15.64 6.13
CA ASN A 12 -6.40 16.49 5.36
C ASN A 12 -7.10 15.78 4.18
N VAL A 13 -7.79 14.66 4.46
CA VAL A 13 -8.42 13.78 3.47
C VAL A 13 -9.89 13.47 3.78
N GLU A 14 -10.60 14.36 4.47
CA GLU A 14 -11.99 14.13 4.91
C GLU A 14 -12.94 13.76 3.76
N LYS A 15 -12.67 14.25 2.54
CA LYS A 15 -13.50 13.98 1.34
C LYS A 15 -13.32 12.54 0.82
N TYR A 16 -12.18 11.89 1.11
CA TYR A 16 -11.77 10.64 0.47
C TYR A 16 -11.72 9.46 1.45
N ILE A 17 -11.31 9.70 2.70
CA ILE A 17 -11.03 8.65 3.69
C ILE A 17 -12.19 7.67 3.91
N LYS A 18 -13.44 8.13 3.74
CA LYS A 18 -14.60 7.23 3.83
C LYS A 18 -14.57 6.16 2.74
N LYS A 19 -14.37 6.54 1.48
CA LYS A 19 -14.29 5.61 0.32
C LYS A 19 -13.11 4.64 0.49
N CYS A 20 -11.98 5.15 0.94
CA CYS A 20 -10.79 4.35 1.27
C CYS A 20 -11.13 3.25 2.28
N LEU A 21 -11.65 3.61 3.45
CA LEU A 21 -11.98 2.65 4.51
C LEU A 21 -13.11 1.69 4.12
N ASP A 22 -14.15 2.18 3.46
CA ASP A 22 -15.22 1.30 2.95
C ASP A 22 -14.65 0.21 2.03
N SER A 23 -13.68 0.55 1.18
CA SER A 23 -13.04 -0.41 0.28
C SER A 23 -12.24 -1.48 1.02
N VAL A 24 -11.60 -1.13 2.13
CA VAL A 24 -10.88 -2.07 3.01
C VAL A 24 -11.86 -2.97 3.76
N PHE A 25 -12.88 -2.38 4.40
CA PHE A 25 -13.84 -3.15 5.19
C PHE A 25 -14.82 -3.98 4.36
N SER A 26 -14.92 -3.72 3.05
CA SER A 26 -15.69 -4.54 2.10
C SER A 26 -14.92 -5.76 1.56
N GLN A 27 -13.63 -5.92 1.88
CA GLN A 27 -12.83 -7.06 1.42
C GLN A 27 -13.47 -8.40 1.81
N THR A 28 -13.35 -9.38 0.91
CA THR A 28 -13.88 -10.73 1.15
C THR A 28 -13.00 -11.58 2.06
N ASP A 29 -11.69 -11.37 2.07
CA ASP A 29 -10.74 -11.92 3.05
C ASP A 29 -10.66 -10.94 4.23
N LYS A 30 -10.96 -11.41 5.45
CA LYS A 30 -11.03 -10.59 6.67
C LYS A 30 -9.81 -10.75 7.58
N ASP A 31 -8.79 -11.45 7.15
CA ASP A 31 -7.60 -11.73 7.96
C ASP A 31 -6.61 -10.55 7.91
N PHE A 32 -7.03 -9.40 8.39
CA PHE A 32 -6.23 -8.18 8.41
C PHE A 32 -6.44 -7.32 9.65
N GLU A 33 -5.47 -6.48 9.94
CA GLU A 33 -5.60 -5.29 10.80
C GLU A 33 -5.47 -4.02 9.96
N VAL A 34 -6.10 -2.95 10.42
CA VAL A 34 -5.98 -1.61 9.81
C VAL A 34 -5.30 -0.66 10.80
N ILE A 35 -4.22 -0.05 10.37
CA ILE A 35 -3.45 0.92 11.15
C ILE A 35 -3.56 2.27 10.48
N VAL A 36 -4.34 3.16 11.06
CA VAL A 36 -4.46 4.56 10.63
C VAL A 36 -3.46 5.40 11.40
N VAL A 37 -2.56 6.07 10.66
CA VAL A 37 -1.60 7.01 11.25
C VAL A 37 -2.07 8.43 10.95
N ASN A 38 -2.65 9.07 11.97
CA ASN A 38 -3.01 10.48 11.91
C ASN A 38 -1.77 11.35 12.02
N ASP A 39 -1.34 11.95 10.93
CA ASP A 39 -0.18 12.85 10.85
C ASP A 39 -0.55 14.31 11.18
N GLY A 40 -1.37 14.50 12.22
CA GLY A 40 -1.76 15.83 12.70
C GLY A 40 -2.78 16.54 11.80
N THR A 41 -3.74 15.78 11.24
CA THR A 41 -4.81 16.33 10.40
C THR A 41 -5.62 17.39 11.14
N LYS A 42 -6.08 18.42 10.42
CA LYS A 42 -6.86 19.54 10.97
C LYS A 42 -8.33 19.51 10.55
N ASP A 43 -8.66 18.69 9.56
CA ASP A 43 -10.01 18.51 9.04
C ASP A 43 -10.79 17.41 9.81
N ASN A 44 -11.99 17.05 9.37
CA ASN A 44 -12.81 16.04 10.02
C ASN A 44 -12.45 14.58 9.65
N SER A 45 -11.30 14.31 9.03
CA SER A 45 -10.88 12.96 8.66
C SER A 45 -10.97 11.99 9.82
N MET A 46 -10.49 12.39 11.02
CA MET A 46 -10.49 11.51 12.18
C MET A 46 -11.88 11.29 12.79
N GLY A 47 -12.83 12.20 12.56
CA GLY A 47 -14.24 11.99 12.92
C GLY A 47 -14.88 10.87 12.10
N ILE A 48 -14.43 10.68 10.84
CA ILE A 48 -14.85 9.58 9.98
C ILE A 48 -14.15 8.28 10.39
N VAL A 49 -12.81 8.31 10.56
CA VAL A 49 -11.98 7.15 10.90
C VAL A 49 -12.47 6.44 12.17
N LYS A 50 -12.88 7.19 13.21
CA LYS A 50 -13.37 6.64 14.47
C LYS A 50 -14.62 5.76 14.38
N LYS A 51 -15.29 5.74 13.22
CA LYS A 51 -16.47 4.89 12.97
C LYS A 51 -16.09 3.47 12.52
N TYR A 52 -14.80 3.19 12.30
CA TYR A 52 -14.29 1.91 11.82
C TYR A 52 -13.44 1.24 12.90
N ASP A 53 -13.37 -0.08 12.85
CA ASP A 53 -12.52 -0.87 13.75
C ASP A 53 -11.06 -0.83 13.27
N VAL A 54 -10.35 0.24 13.67
CA VAL A 54 -8.97 0.52 13.26
C VAL A 54 -8.10 0.87 14.46
N LYS A 55 -6.84 0.50 14.40
CA LYS A 55 -5.81 0.99 15.33
C LYS A 55 -5.40 2.40 14.93
N ILE A 56 -5.72 3.40 15.76
CA ILE A 56 -5.38 4.81 15.50
C ILE A 56 -4.08 5.17 16.21
N ILE A 57 -3.14 5.72 15.45
CA ILE A 57 -1.88 6.28 15.97
C ILE A 57 -1.87 7.77 15.68
N ASN A 58 -1.68 8.59 16.70
CA ASN A 58 -1.59 10.03 16.52
C ASN A 58 -0.13 10.48 16.59
N GLN A 59 0.26 11.37 15.70
CA GLN A 59 1.55 12.07 15.74
C GLN A 59 1.38 13.53 15.31
N LYS A 60 2.36 14.39 15.66
CA LYS A 60 2.47 15.71 15.04
C LYS A 60 2.84 15.53 13.59
N ASN A 61 2.42 16.43 12.70
CA ASN A 61 2.75 16.36 11.28
C ASN A 61 4.27 16.25 11.07
N GLN A 62 4.71 15.14 10.49
CA GLN A 62 6.09 14.82 10.15
C GLN A 62 6.21 14.31 8.70
N GLY A 63 5.10 14.32 7.95
CA GLY A 63 5.03 13.90 6.56
C GLY A 63 4.80 12.41 6.35
N LEU A 64 4.51 12.05 5.10
CA LEU A 64 4.10 10.71 4.66
C LEU A 64 5.09 9.61 5.06
N SER A 65 6.38 9.83 4.84
CA SER A 65 7.46 8.90 5.24
C SER A 65 7.39 8.53 6.72
N ALA A 66 7.25 9.54 7.59
CA ALA A 66 7.20 9.32 9.04
C ALA A 66 5.95 8.55 9.44
N ALA A 67 4.81 8.86 8.81
CA ALA A 67 3.55 8.16 9.05
C ALA A 67 3.62 6.69 8.60
N ARG A 68 4.13 6.39 7.39
CA ARG A 68 4.35 5.01 6.93
C ARG A 68 5.30 4.25 7.85
N ASN A 69 6.47 4.83 8.21
CA ASN A 69 7.41 4.20 9.14
C ASN A 69 6.79 3.93 10.52
N ARG A 70 5.97 4.85 11.02
CA ARG A 70 5.26 4.66 12.27
C ARG A 70 4.25 3.51 12.18
N GLY A 71 3.51 3.42 11.08
CA GLY A 71 2.60 2.31 10.82
C GLY A 71 3.30 0.97 10.80
N VAL A 72 4.44 0.86 10.09
CA VAL A 72 5.26 -0.37 10.04
C VAL A 72 5.71 -0.81 11.44
N LYS A 73 6.12 0.13 12.30
CA LYS A 73 6.55 -0.17 13.67
C LYS A 73 5.45 -0.80 14.52
N GLU A 74 4.20 -0.42 14.26
CA GLU A 74 3.03 -0.87 15.02
C GLU A 74 2.32 -2.08 14.41
N ALA A 75 2.75 -2.49 13.20
CA ALA A 75 2.20 -3.61 12.47
C ALA A 75 2.59 -4.96 13.10
N VAL A 76 1.63 -5.88 13.18
CA VAL A 76 1.84 -7.24 13.69
C VAL A 76 1.50 -8.33 12.66
N GLY A 77 0.89 -7.99 11.53
CA GLY A 77 0.58 -8.91 10.45
C GLY A 77 1.82 -9.48 9.76
N ASP A 78 1.66 -10.59 9.07
CA ASP A 78 2.75 -11.25 8.34
C ASP A 78 3.21 -10.43 7.13
N TYR A 79 2.29 -9.68 6.50
CA TYR A 79 2.52 -8.85 5.34
C TYR A 79 2.06 -7.42 5.56
N LEU A 80 2.83 -6.47 5.05
CA LEU A 80 2.55 -5.03 5.03
C LEU A 80 1.94 -4.65 3.70
N ILE A 81 0.89 -3.82 3.72
CA ILE A 81 0.34 -3.17 2.54
C ILE A 81 0.11 -1.70 2.88
N PHE A 82 0.61 -0.81 2.04
CA PHE A 82 0.35 0.61 2.16
C PHE A 82 -0.86 0.99 1.31
N LEU A 83 -1.71 1.85 1.85
CA LEU A 83 -2.87 2.38 1.14
C LEU A 83 -2.94 3.88 1.39
N ASP A 84 -2.83 4.67 0.36
CA ASP A 84 -2.97 6.11 0.48
C ASP A 84 -4.45 6.47 0.71
N SER A 85 -4.68 7.41 1.58
CA SER A 85 -6.02 7.67 2.15
C SER A 85 -7.00 8.37 1.20
N ASP A 86 -6.55 8.78 0.03
CA ASP A 86 -7.36 9.30 -1.09
C ASP A 86 -7.63 8.23 -2.17
N ASP A 87 -7.04 7.04 -2.05
CA ASP A 87 -7.22 5.90 -2.94
C ASP A 87 -8.19 4.85 -2.37
N TYR A 88 -8.50 3.82 -3.16
CA TYR A 88 -9.39 2.74 -2.74
C TYR A 88 -9.10 1.42 -3.48
N TRP A 89 -9.53 0.31 -2.88
CA TRP A 89 -9.28 -1.03 -3.38
C TRP A 89 -10.47 -1.66 -4.09
N GLU A 90 -10.19 -2.61 -4.99
CA GLU A 90 -11.15 -3.55 -5.51
C GLU A 90 -11.47 -4.64 -4.45
N LYS A 91 -12.72 -5.13 -4.47
CA LYS A 91 -13.31 -5.97 -3.41
C LYS A 91 -12.54 -7.24 -3.07
N ASN A 92 -11.75 -7.81 -3.98
CA ASN A 92 -11.13 -9.13 -3.80
C ASN A 92 -9.59 -9.07 -3.74
N ILE A 93 -8.96 -7.90 -3.59
CA ILE A 93 -7.50 -7.81 -3.64
C ILE A 93 -6.84 -8.70 -2.58
N LEU A 94 -7.32 -8.71 -1.34
CA LEU A 94 -6.73 -9.54 -0.29
C LEU A 94 -6.90 -11.04 -0.55
N LYS A 95 -8.03 -11.45 -1.12
CA LYS A 95 -8.28 -12.84 -1.54
C LYS A 95 -7.32 -13.26 -2.67
N GLU A 96 -7.09 -12.42 -3.66
CA GLU A 96 -6.18 -12.72 -4.77
C GLU A 96 -4.72 -12.74 -4.30
N LEU A 97 -4.33 -11.82 -3.42
CA LEU A 97 -3.03 -11.84 -2.75
C LEU A 97 -2.83 -13.15 -1.97
N SER A 98 -3.80 -13.60 -1.18
CA SER A 98 -3.72 -14.85 -0.40
C SER A 98 -3.39 -16.06 -1.27
N LYS A 99 -3.87 -16.11 -2.53
CA LYS A 99 -3.51 -17.20 -3.47
C LYS A 99 -2.03 -17.14 -3.86
N SER A 100 -1.47 -15.94 -4.01
CA SER A 100 -0.08 -15.72 -4.41
C SER A 100 0.91 -15.88 -3.25
N LEU A 101 0.45 -15.81 -2.00
CA LEU A 101 1.31 -15.95 -0.81
C LEU A 101 1.68 -17.39 -0.48
N LYS A 102 1.08 -18.39 -1.10
CA LYS A 102 1.27 -19.84 -0.78
C LYS A 102 2.73 -20.30 -0.89
N ASN A 103 3.53 -19.71 -1.79
CA ASN A 103 4.93 -20.03 -1.96
C ASN A 103 5.85 -19.12 -1.13
N ASN A 104 5.26 -18.37 -0.16
CA ASN A 104 5.96 -17.53 0.80
C ASN A 104 6.91 -16.49 0.16
N PRO A 105 6.45 -15.64 -0.77
CA PRO A 105 7.27 -14.62 -1.41
C PRO A 105 7.65 -13.52 -0.42
N ASP A 106 8.74 -12.79 -0.70
CA ASP A 106 9.14 -11.59 0.04
C ASP A 106 8.26 -10.40 -0.31
N LEU A 107 7.80 -10.33 -1.58
CA LEU A 107 6.79 -9.37 -2.00
C LEU A 107 5.94 -9.89 -3.16
N VAL A 108 4.74 -9.34 -3.26
CA VAL A 108 3.80 -9.56 -4.37
C VAL A 108 3.39 -8.22 -4.93
N ARG A 109 3.63 -8.00 -6.23
CA ARG A 109 3.08 -6.88 -6.98
C ARG A 109 1.67 -7.20 -7.44
N PHE A 110 0.79 -6.21 -7.47
CA PHE A 110 -0.53 -6.27 -8.10
C PHE A 110 -0.75 -5.09 -9.04
N GLN A 111 -1.74 -5.22 -9.93
CA GLN A 111 -1.99 -4.20 -10.94
C GLN A 111 -2.82 -3.04 -10.38
N ILE A 112 -2.62 -1.89 -10.99
CA ILE A 112 -3.18 -0.62 -10.61
C ILE A 112 -4.08 -0.10 -11.75
N LYS A 113 -5.17 0.54 -11.38
CA LYS A 113 -6.02 1.31 -12.26
C LYS A 113 -5.98 2.77 -11.82
N GLN A 114 -5.71 3.65 -12.74
CA GLN A 114 -5.82 5.09 -12.54
C GLN A 114 -7.26 5.52 -12.79
N VAL A 115 -7.83 6.32 -11.88
CA VAL A 115 -9.23 6.77 -11.96
C VAL A 115 -9.25 8.28 -11.75
N ASP A 116 -9.97 9.03 -12.60
CA ASP A 116 -10.15 10.47 -12.46
C ASP A 116 -11.47 10.84 -11.74
N GLU A 117 -11.71 12.15 -11.57
CA GLU A 117 -12.90 12.69 -10.92
C GLU A 117 -14.21 12.42 -11.72
N ASN A 118 -14.12 12.04 -13.00
CA ASN A 118 -15.25 11.70 -13.88
C ASN A 118 -15.46 10.19 -14.01
N ASP A 119 -14.81 9.38 -13.14
CA ASP A 119 -14.79 7.91 -13.20
C ASP A 119 -14.21 7.33 -14.51
N ASN A 120 -13.51 8.13 -15.32
CA ASN A 120 -12.70 7.56 -16.40
C ASN A 120 -11.55 6.76 -15.80
N SER A 121 -11.26 5.62 -16.37
CA SER A 121 -10.21 4.75 -15.83
C SER A 121 -9.24 4.28 -16.90
N MET A 122 -7.96 4.17 -16.51
CA MET A 122 -6.88 3.63 -17.33
C MET A 122 -6.25 2.46 -16.58
N CYS A 123 -6.26 1.28 -17.19
CA CYS A 123 -5.57 0.10 -16.71
C CYS A 123 -4.28 -0.11 -17.51
N TYR A 124 -3.27 -0.60 -16.81
CA TYR A 124 -2.00 -0.97 -17.42
C TYR A 124 -1.90 -2.49 -17.40
N ASN A 125 -1.90 -3.12 -18.59
CA ASN A 125 -1.79 -4.57 -18.70
C ASN A 125 -0.35 -5.00 -18.43
N GLU A 126 -0.11 -5.58 -17.27
CA GLU A 126 1.19 -6.11 -16.84
C GLU A 126 1.10 -7.64 -16.75
N GLU A 127 2.14 -8.33 -17.23
CA GLU A 127 2.19 -9.80 -17.13
C GLU A 127 2.48 -10.25 -15.70
N GLY A 128 1.73 -11.24 -15.24
CA GLY A 128 1.98 -11.90 -13.97
C GLY A 128 3.17 -12.85 -14.04
N PHE A 129 3.85 -13.02 -12.91
CA PHE A 129 4.92 -14.01 -12.76
C PHE A 129 5.00 -14.53 -11.33
N LYS A 130 5.72 -15.64 -11.12
CA LYS A 130 5.87 -16.27 -9.80
C LYS A 130 7.31 -16.69 -9.54
N GLY A 131 7.79 -16.37 -8.33
CA GLY A 131 9.02 -16.92 -7.77
C GLY A 131 10.31 -16.41 -8.39
N LEU A 132 10.29 -15.24 -9.05
CA LEU A 132 11.51 -14.66 -9.60
C LEU A 132 12.41 -14.11 -8.50
N ALA A 133 13.73 -14.17 -8.69
CA ALA A 133 14.67 -13.43 -7.88
C ALA A 133 14.50 -11.92 -8.07
N GLY A 134 14.87 -11.12 -7.08
CA GLY A 134 14.61 -9.69 -7.06
C GLY A 134 15.15 -8.92 -8.27
N GLU A 135 16.38 -9.20 -8.70
CA GLU A 135 16.99 -8.56 -9.87
C GLU A 135 16.24 -8.91 -11.17
N GLU A 136 15.84 -10.17 -11.34
CA GLU A 136 15.07 -10.62 -12.48
C GLU A 136 13.67 -10.01 -12.47
N ALA A 137 13.02 -9.99 -11.31
CA ALA A 137 11.73 -9.36 -11.13
C ALA A 137 11.79 -7.87 -11.44
N PHE A 138 12.81 -7.15 -10.92
CA PHE A 138 13.00 -5.73 -11.19
C PHE A 138 13.19 -5.45 -12.68
N SER A 139 13.97 -6.25 -13.39
CA SER A 139 14.19 -6.13 -14.84
C SER A 139 12.88 -6.26 -15.66
N LYS A 140 11.89 -7.01 -15.14
CA LYS A 140 10.54 -7.09 -15.73
C LYS A 140 9.68 -5.90 -15.32
N ILE A 141 9.62 -5.61 -14.02
CA ILE A 141 8.73 -4.61 -13.44
C ILE A 141 9.11 -3.18 -13.86
N VAL A 142 10.40 -2.89 -14.07
CA VAL A 142 10.88 -1.54 -14.43
C VAL A 142 10.27 -0.99 -15.73
N LYS A 143 9.69 -1.84 -16.55
CA LYS A 143 8.96 -1.47 -17.77
C LYS A 143 7.49 -1.11 -17.51
N TYR A 144 7.01 -1.34 -16.29
CA TYR A 144 5.64 -1.12 -15.89
C TYR A 144 5.47 0.27 -15.26
N HIS A 145 4.23 0.68 -15.06
CA HIS A 145 3.91 1.92 -14.38
C HIS A 145 3.95 1.72 -12.85
N PHE A 146 4.17 2.79 -12.10
CA PHE A 146 4.12 2.77 -10.63
C PHE A 146 5.06 1.77 -9.96
N VAL A 147 6.24 1.56 -10.54
CA VAL A 147 7.25 0.60 -10.02
C VAL A 147 7.76 1.01 -8.64
N GLU A 148 7.98 2.29 -8.45
CA GLU A 148 8.52 2.88 -7.23
C GLU A 148 7.49 3.08 -6.12
N ASN A 149 6.20 2.96 -6.42
CA ASN A 149 5.15 3.29 -5.47
C ASN A 149 4.93 2.18 -4.43
N ALA A 150 5.04 2.53 -3.16
CA ALA A 150 4.92 1.57 -2.05
C ALA A 150 3.56 0.86 -1.99
N TRP A 151 2.50 1.55 -2.40
CA TRP A 151 1.14 1.03 -2.41
C TRP A 151 0.84 0.01 -3.52
N ALA A 152 1.80 -0.24 -4.44
CA ALA A 152 1.69 -1.25 -5.49
C ALA A 152 2.08 -2.68 -5.03
N TYR A 153 2.44 -2.85 -3.76
CA TYR A 153 3.03 -4.08 -3.25
C TYR A 153 2.44 -4.55 -1.93
N CYS A 154 2.35 -5.87 -1.80
CA CYS A 154 2.19 -6.57 -0.53
C CYS A 154 3.57 -7.13 -0.14
N ILE A 155 4.13 -6.69 0.98
CA ILE A 155 5.53 -6.92 1.36
C ILE A 155 5.59 -7.72 2.66
N LYS A 156 6.35 -8.80 2.71
CA LYS A 156 6.52 -9.60 3.90
C LYS A 156 7.17 -8.77 5.01
N ARG A 157 6.47 -8.65 6.16
CA ARG A 157 6.93 -7.81 7.28
C ARG A 157 8.29 -8.22 7.83
N LYS A 158 8.52 -9.53 7.98
CA LYS A 158 9.82 -10.05 8.42
C LYS A 158 10.94 -9.61 7.49
N TYR A 159 10.74 -9.73 6.18
CA TYR A 159 11.70 -9.29 5.16
C TYR A 159 12.01 -7.78 5.26
N TRP A 160 10.96 -6.94 5.43
CA TRP A 160 11.11 -5.50 5.63
C TRP A 160 11.99 -5.17 6.84
N LEU A 161 11.70 -5.80 7.99
CA LEU A 161 12.38 -5.53 9.25
C LEU A 161 13.83 -6.03 9.25
N GLU A 162 14.10 -7.22 8.74
CA GLU A 162 15.46 -7.80 8.67
C GLU A 162 16.41 -6.98 7.80
N ASN A 163 15.90 -6.41 6.70
CA ASN A 163 16.65 -5.50 5.84
C ASN A 163 16.69 -4.05 6.33
N LYS A 164 16.01 -3.74 7.44
CA LYS A 164 15.95 -2.39 8.04
C LYS A 164 15.47 -1.33 7.05
N PHE A 165 14.54 -1.69 6.16
CA PHE A 165 13.96 -0.74 5.21
C PHE A 165 13.19 0.37 5.92
N GLN A 166 13.35 1.60 5.45
CA GLN A 166 12.67 2.78 6.00
C GLN A 166 12.48 3.82 4.90
N PHE A 167 11.33 4.48 4.90
CA PHE A 167 11.10 5.65 4.07
C PHE A 167 11.93 6.83 4.59
N ALA A 168 12.60 7.55 3.69
CA ALA A 168 13.44 8.70 4.04
C ALA A 168 12.56 9.88 4.48
N LYS A 169 12.70 10.33 5.73
CA LYS A 169 11.93 11.45 6.25
C LYS A 169 12.26 12.76 5.54
N GLY A 170 11.22 13.59 5.31
CA GLY A 170 11.37 14.92 4.73
C GLY A 170 11.75 14.94 3.25
N LYS A 171 11.57 13.81 2.55
CA LYS A 171 11.76 13.72 1.09
C LYS A 171 10.40 13.67 0.40
N ILE A 172 10.34 14.30 -0.78
CA ILE A 172 9.26 14.13 -1.76
C ILE A 172 9.60 12.87 -2.57
N HIS A 173 8.60 12.08 -2.96
CA HIS A 173 8.80 10.78 -3.63
C HIS A 173 9.71 9.85 -2.79
N GLU A 174 9.37 9.70 -1.53
CA GLU A 174 10.14 8.94 -0.53
C GLU A 174 10.24 7.45 -0.84
N ASP A 175 9.29 6.92 -1.58
CA ASP A 175 9.22 5.54 -2.03
C ASP A 175 10.15 5.25 -3.21
N PHE A 176 10.43 6.24 -4.06
CA PHE A 176 11.39 6.12 -5.18
C PHE A 176 12.78 5.66 -4.72
N GLY A 177 13.23 6.11 -3.55
CA GLY A 177 14.54 5.74 -3.00
C GLY A 177 14.58 4.37 -2.30
N ILE A 178 13.43 3.76 -1.98
CA ILE A 178 13.39 2.54 -1.18
C ILE A 178 12.77 1.36 -1.92
N ILE A 179 11.70 1.53 -2.68
CA ILE A 179 10.98 0.40 -3.29
C ILE A 179 11.83 -0.36 -4.32
N PRO A 180 12.61 0.29 -5.20
CA PRO A 180 13.54 -0.44 -6.07
C PRO A 180 14.51 -1.34 -5.29
N LEU A 181 15.03 -0.88 -4.14
CA LEU A 181 15.89 -1.69 -3.29
C LEU A 181 15.14 -2.85 -2.63
N VAL A 182 13.89 -2.64 -2.23
CA VAL A 182 13.02 -3.69 -1.68
C VAL A 182 12.77 -4.77 -2.73
N ILE A 183 12.63 -4.41 -3.99
CA ILE A 183 12.44 -5.40 -5.07
C ILE A 183 13.74 -6.15 -5.35
N ILE A 184 14.85 -5.43 -5.61
CA ILE A 184 16.13 -6.00 -6.03
C ILE A 184 16.69 -6.96 -4.99
N LYS A 185 16.57 -6.65 -3.69
CA LYS A 185 17.07 -7.49 -2.60
C LYS A 185 16.22 -8.73 -2.29
N ALA A 186 15.01 -8.81 -2.86
CA ALA A 186 14.12 -9.92 -2.57
C ALA A 186 14.65 -11.25 -3.14
N THR A 187 14.46 -12.32 -2.40
CA THR A 187 14.78 -13.67 -2.87
C THR A 187 13.66 -14.26 -3.71
N LYS A 188 12.44 -13.83 -3.47
CA LYS A 188 11.27 -14.33 -4.17
C LYS A 188 10.20 -13.24 -4.36
N VAL A 189 9.93 -12.91 -5.59
CA VAL A 189 8.93 -11.92 -6.01
C VAL A 189 7.85 -12.59 -6.85
N ASN A 190 6.59 -12.26 -6.56
CA ASN A 190 5.47 -12.60 -7.42
C ASN A 190 4.84 -11.32 -8.01
N SER A 191 4.18 -11.44 -9.15
CA SER A 191 3.27 -10.43 -9.70
C SER A 191 1.96 -11.10 -10.09
N ILE A 192 0.83 -10.49 -9.75
CA ILE A 192 -0.50 -10.98 -10.10
C ILE A 192 -1.18 -10.03 -11.07
N GLU A 193 -1.92 -10.58 -12.03
CA GLU A 193 -2.63 -9.81 -13.07
C GLU A 193 -3.93 -9.16 -12.56
N TYR A 194 -4.21 -9.27 -11.26
CA TYR A 194 -5.40 -8.69 -10.67
C TYR A 194 -5.23 -7.19 -10.46
N VAL A 195 -6.13 -6.39 -11.05
CA VAL A 195 -6.22 -4.96 -10.81
C VAL A 195 -6.88 -4.77 -9.45
N GLY A 196 -6.07 -4.47 -8.45
CA GLY A 196 -6.52 -4.43 -7.05
C GLY A 196 -6.59 -3.03 -6.45
N TYR A 197 -5.92 -2.06 -7.05
CA TYR A 197 -5.75 -0.71 -6.53
C TYR A 197 -6.29 0.33 -7.51
N ASN A 198 -7.10 1.25 -7.00
CA ASN A 198 -7.60 2.41 -7.74
C ASN A 198 -6.85 3.64 -7.26
N TYR A 199 -5.90 4.09 -8.07
CA TYR A 199 -5.18 5.34 -7.88
C TYR A 199 -6.06 6.51 -8.32
N PHE A 200 -6.55 7.30 -7.37
CA PHE A 200 -7.49 8.37 -7.65
C PHE A 200 -6.77 9.70 -7.93
N GLN A 201 -6.87 10.15 -9.17
CA GLN A 201 -6.31 11.44 -9.60
C GLN A 201 -7.28 12.58 -9.28
N ARG A 202 -6.87 13.44 -8.38
CA ARG A 202 -7.57 14.69 -8.04
C ARG A 202 -6.86 15.89 -8.65
N SER A 203 -7.61 16.95 -8.94
CA SER A 203 -7.10 18.20 -9.55
C SER A 203 -5.97 18.89 -8.77
N ASN A 204 -5.76 18.55 -7.48
CA ASN A 204 -4.72 19.10 -6.60
C ASN A 204 -3.80 18.01 -6.03
N SER A 205 -3.58 16.90 -6.74
CA SER A 205 -2.63 15.86 -6.33
C SER A 205 -1.21 16.42 -6.36
N ILE A 206 -0.39 16.04 -5.38
CA ILE A 206 1.07 16.29 -5.42
C ILE A 206 1.62 15.35 -6.50
N MET A 207 1.99 15.89 -7.65
CA MET A 207 2.71 15.17 -8.69
C MET A 207 4.19 15.16 -8.38
#